data_c13ebec701552a964bf63c592acd1571
#
_entry.id   c13ebec701552a964bf63c592acd1571
#
_cell.length_a   1.000
_cell.length_b   1.000
_cell.length_c   1.000
_cell.angle_alpha   90.00
_cell.angle_beta   90.00
_cell.angle_gamma   90.00
#
_symmetry.space_group_name_H-M   'P 1'
#
loop_
_entity.id
_entity.type
_entity.pdbx_description
1 polymer ?
#
loop_
_entity_poly.entity_id
_entity_poly.type
_entity_poly.pdbx_seq_one_letter_code
_entity_poly.pdbx_strand_id
1 'polypeptide(L)'
;ACDEYGNTLYSLNLHKGLRDRAREEELVSRLLVHALMLLSGLDSDVELGLTPGDCLEIERTEFLSPLAQLLSGDVGWVVVRNGSMEVEGKAPDALLPGSFSPIHQGHRGLAEAAGKISGAEVGYELSVTNVDKPALEESEILQRLSQFEETESAVLTRAETFFKKARLFPGRTFVVGWDTVIRLVAP
;
A
#
# COMPACT_ATOMS: atom_id res chain seq x y z
N ALA A 1 0.94 13.03 -16.03
CA ALA A 1 0.97 11.57 -15.93
C ALA A 1 0.90 11.18 -14.46
N CYS A 2 0.16 10.16 -14.11
CA CYS A 2 -0.04 9.72 -12.73
C CYS A 2 -0.05 8.19 -12.69
N ASP A 3 0.67 7.62 -11.73
CA ASP A 3 0.62 6.22 -11.35
C ASP A 3 0.33 6.10 -9.85
N GLU A 4 0.32 4.88 -9.30
CA GLU A 4 0.05 4.65 -7.87
C GLU A 4 1.14 5.16 -6.92
N TYR A 5 2.32 5.52 -7.46
CA TYR A 5 3.49 5.95 -6.68
C TYR A 5 3.84 7.42 -6.88
N GLY A 6 3.13 8.13 -7.74
CA GLY A 6 3.41 9.54 -7.95
C GLY A 6 2.64 10.20 -9.08
N ASN A 7 2.92 11.45 -9.27
CA ASN A 7 2.50 12.17 -10.47
C ASN A 7 3.69 12.89 -11.12
N THR A 8 3.63 13.03 -12.42
CA THR A 8 4.58 13.83 -13.20
C THR A 8 3.81 14.85 -13.99
N LEU A 9 4.05 16.12 -13.70
CA LEU A 9 3.49 17.27 -14.43
C LEU A 9 4.50 17.74 -15.47
N TYR A 10 4.06 17.79 -16.71
CA TYR A 10 4.82 18.36 -17.83
C TYR A 10 4.20 19.70 -18.19
N SER A 11 4.94 20.78 -17.99
CA SER A 11 4.54 22.13 -18.35
C SER A 11 5.36 22.60 -19.54
N LEU A 12 4.72 22.76 -20.69
CA LEU A 12 5.37 23.16 -21.94
C LEU A 12 4.97 24.59 -22.34
N ASN A 13 5.93 25.48 -22.32
CA ASN A 13 5.80 26.85 -22.81
C ASN A 13 6.49 26.99 -24.17
N LEU A 14 5.73 27.26 -25.23
CA LEU A 14 6.24 27.39 -26.58
C LEU A 14 6.53 28.85 -26.93
N HIS A 15 7.64 29.10 -27.62
CA HIS A 15 7.93 30.41 -28.16
C HIS A 15 6.95 30.77 -29.29
N LYS A 16 6.18 31.83 -29.09
CA LYS A 16 5.14 32.26 -30.04
C LYS A 16 5.71 32.62 -31.39
N GLY A 17 5.06 32.18 -32.45
CA GLY A 17 5.36 32.57 -33.82
C GLY A 17 6.48 31.79 -34.52
N LEU A 18 7.10 30.83 -33.87
CA LEU A 18 8.11 29.94 -34.49
C LEU A 18 7.50 28.74 -35.20
N ARG A 19 6.27 28.35 -34.82
CA ARG A 19 5.57 27.19 -35.37
C ARG A 19 4.17 27.57 -35.78
N ASP A 20 3.65 26.83 -36.78
CA ASP A 20 2.23 26.77 -37.06
C ASP A 20 1.53 25.84 -36.09
N ARG A 21 0.22 25.91 -36.06
CA ARG A 21 -0.63 25.08 -35.15
C ARG A 21 -0.40 23.59 -35.33
N ALA A 22 -0.21 23.11 -36.54
CA ALA A 22 -0.01 21.69 -36.80
C ALA A 22 1.29 21.16 -36.16
N ARG A 23 2.37 21.97 -36.22
CA ARG A 23 3.65 21.64 -35.58
C ARG A 23 3.58 21.71 -34.06
N GLU A 24 2.79 22.63 -33.49
CA GLU A 24 2.54 22.67 -32.04
C GLU A 24 1.77 21.44 -31.58
N GLU A 25 0.73 21.01 -32.31
CA GLU A 25 -0.05 19.79 -32.02
C GLU A 25 0.82 18.52 -32.15
N GLU A 26 1.70 18.45 -33.14
CA GLU A 26 2.67 17.36 -33.30
C GLU A 26 3.61 17.27 -32.09
N LEU A 27 4.15 18.39 -31.62
CA LEU A 27 5.04 18.43 -30.47
C LEU A 27 4.32 17.95 -29.20
N VAL A 28 3.10 18.41 -28.95
CA VAL A 28 2.28 17.96 -27.81
C VAL A 28 1.99 16.46 -27.90
N SER A 29 1.73 15.95 -29.10
CA SER A 29 1.51 14.51 -29.32
C SER A 29 2.76 13.69 -29.01
N ARG A 30 3.94 14.14 -29.41
CA ARG A 30 5.23 13.54 -29.08
C ARG A 30 5.50 13.55 -27.58
N LEU A 31 5.22 14.66 -26.90
CA LEU A 31 5.34 14.77 -25.44
C LEU A 31 4.41 13.80 -24.73
N LEU A 32 3.19 13.63 -25.21
CA LEU A 32 2.24 12.65 -24.67
C LEU A 32 2.76 11.22 -24.83
N VAL A 33 3.27 10.84 -26.00
CA VAL A 33 3.86 9.54 -26.24
C VAL A 33 5.07 9.31 -25.32
N HIS A 34 5.96 10.30 -25.22
CA HIS A 34 7.10 10.25 -24.31
C HIS A 34 6.65 9.99 -22.86
N ALA A 35 5.68 10.74 -22.36
CA ALA A 35 5.14 10.57 -21.02
C ALA A 35 4.51 9.19 -20.79
N LEU A 36 3.77 8.66 -21.77
CA LEU A 36 3.16 7.33 -21.70
C LEU A 36 4.21 6.20 -21.69
N MET A 37 5.26 6.31 -22.49
CA MET A 37 6.37 5.35 -22.47
C MET A 37 7.03 5.28 -21.09
N LEU A 38 7.35 6.44 -20.50
CA LEU A 38 7.95 6.51 -19.17
C LEU A 38 7.03 5.93 -18.08
N LEU A 39 5.71 6.18 -18.14
CA LEU A 39 4.74 5.57 -17.23
C LEU A 39 4.65 4.06 -17.35
N SER A 40 4.90 3.53 -18.54
CA SER A 40 4.92 2.09 -18.79
C SER A 40 6.27 1.43 -18.44
N GLY A 41 7.20 2.17 -17.83
CA GLY A 41 8.54 1.68 -17.49
C GLY A 41 9.45 1.47 -18.70
N LEU A 42 9.10 2.06 -19.85
CA LEU A 42 9.90 1.99 -21.07
C LEU A 42 10.80 3.22 -21.19
N ASP A 43 12.03 3.01 -21.65
CA ASP A 43 12.88 4.14 -22.06
C ASP A 43 12.25 4.84 -23.27
N SER A 44 12.33 6.18 -23.29
CA SER A 44 11.81 6.96 -24.40
C SER A 44 12.92 7.74 -25.08
N ASP A 45 13.13 7.44 -26.35
CA ASP A 45 14.02 8.14 -27.29
C ASP A 45 13.25 9.12 -28.19
N VAL A 46 12.04 9.47 -27.84
CA VAL A 46 11.20 10.40 -28.60
C VAL A 46 11.82 11.80 -28.58
N GLU A 47 12.32 12.25 -29.74
CA GLU A 47 12.77 13.63 -29.91
C GLU A 47 11.55 14.59 -29.92
N LEU A 48 11.50 15.48 -28.92
CA LEU A 48 10.40 16.44 -28.81
C LEU A 48 10.48 17.58 -29.85
N GLY A 49 11.67 17.85 -30.39
CA GLY A 49 11.87 18.91 -31.38
C GLY A 49 11.70 20.30 -30.79
N LEU A 50 12.13 20.51 -29.54
CA LEU A 50 12.14 21.84 -28.90
C LEU A 50 13.12 22.78 -29.60
N THR A 51 12.77 24.04 -29.67
CA THR A 51 13.63 25.10 -30.24
C THR A 51 14.11 26.04 -29.14
N PRO A 52 15.18 26.82 -29.38
CA PRO A 52 15.62 27.88 -28.46
C PRO A 52 14.47 28.84 -28.14
N GLY A 53 14.13 28.98 -26.87
CA GLY A 53 13.02 29.79 -26.38
C GLY A 53 11.77 28.96 -25.99
N ASP A 54 11.71 27.66 -26.30
CA ASP A 54 10.75 26.78 -25.68
C ASP A 54 11.24 26.37 -24.29
N CYS A 55 10.32 26.20 -23.35
CA CYS A 55 10.63 25.76 -21.99
C CYS A 55 9.75 24.57 -21.66
N LEU A 56 10.38 23.44 -21.35
CA LEU A 56 9.72 22.24 -20.78
C LEU A 56 10.14 22.12 -19.32
N GLU A 57 9.19 22.25 -18.44
CA GLU A 57 9.36 22.00 -17.00
C GLU A 57 8.71 20.66 -16.66
N ILE A 58 9.43 19.84 -15.89
CA ILE A 58 8.96 18.53 -15.43
C ILE A 58 9.03 18.54 -13.92
N GLU A 59 7.87 18.50 -13.29
CA GLU A 59 7.74 18.36 -11.83
C GLU A 59 7.30 16.95 -11.52
N ARG A 60 8.05 16.24 -10.67
CA ARG A 60 7.71 14.91 -10.21
C ARG A 60 7.41 14.93 -8.71
N THR A 61 6.21 14.50 -8.36
CA THR A 61 5.80 14.27 -6.98
C THR A 61 5.72 12.76 -6.76
N GLU A 62 6.54 12.25 -5.88
CA GLU A 62 6.51 10.84 -5.49
C GLU A 62 5.61 10.67 -4.27
N PHE A 63 4.67 9.72 -4.34
CA PHE A 63 3.86 9.32 -3.20
C PHE A 63 4.48 8.07 -2.59
N LEU A 64 4.62 8.06 -1.28
CA LEU A 64 5.01 6.85 -0.58
C LEU A 64 3.92 5.80 -0.76
N SER A 65 4.32 4.56 -1.08
CA SER A 65 3.38 3.43 -1.09
C SER A 65 2.69 3.30 0.27
N PRO A 66 1.47 2.73 0.35
CA PRO A 66 0.82 2.49 1.64
C PRO A 66 1.70 1.76 2.65
N LEU A 67 2.50 0.80 2.16
CA LEU A 67 3.43 0.06 3.00
C LEU A 67 4.60 0.93 3.47
N ALA A 68 5.16 1.78 2.62
CA ALA A 68 6.21 2.72 2.99
C ALA A 68 5.71 3.74 4.04
N GLN A 69 4.47 4.25 3.90
CA GLN A 69 3.84 5.13 4.89
C GLN A 69 3.65 4.43 6.24
N LEU A 70 3.28 3.14 6.23
CA LEU A 70 3.18 2.37 7.46
C LEU A 70 4.56 2.16 8.12
N LEU A 71 5.58 1.81 7.33
CA LEU A 71 6.92 1.57 7.83
C LEU A 71 7.58 2.83 8.40
N SER A 72 7.37 3.99 7.76
CA SER A 72 7.82 5.30 8.28
C SER A 72 7.06 5.72 9.55
N GLY A 73 5.84 5.22 9.73
CA GLY A 73 4.98 5.59 10.85
C GLY A 73 4.06 6.77 10.57
N ASP A 74 3.92 7.16 9.32
CA ASP A 74 3.03 8.24 8.90
C ASP A 74 1.56 7.84 9.04
N VAL A 75 1.27 6.52 8.98
CA VAL A 75 -0.08 5.96 9.14
C VAL A 75 -0.08 4.86 10.20
N GLY A 76 -1.24 4.65 10.84
CA GLY A 76 -1.41 3.67 11.91
C GLY A 76 -1.59 2.23 11.41
N TRP A 77 -2.26 2.04 10.29
CA TRP A 77 -2.51 0.73 9.69
C TRP A 77 -2.75 0.82 8.18
N VAL A 78 -2.61 -0.32 7.53
CA VAL A 78 -2.95 -0.53 6.12
C VAL A 78 -3.82 -1.77 6.01
N VAL A 79 -4.95 -1.67 5.31
CA VAL A 79 -5.80 -2.82 5.00
C VAL A 79 -5.44 -3.37 3.63
N VAL A 80 -5.28 -4.68 3.56
CA VAL A 80 -4.98 -5.40 2.31
C VAL A 80 -6.17 -6.29 1.97
N ARG A 81 -6.76 -6.08 0.78
CA ARG A 81 -7.88 -6.86 0.24
C ARG A 81 -7.76 -6.97 -1.27
N ASN A 82 -8.05 -8.13 -1.83
CA ASN A 82 -8.05 -8.34 -3.29
C ASN A 82 -6.76 -7.83 -3.98
N GLY A 83 -5.61 -8.00 -3.32
CA GLY A 83 -4.32 -7.55 -3.84
C GLY A 83 -4.09 -6.03 -3.78
N SER A 84 -5.02 -5.23 -3.27
CA SER A 84 -4.86 -3.79 -3.08
C SER A 84 -4.59 -3.42 -1.62
N MET A 85 -3.89 -2.29 -1.43
CA MET A 85 -3.57 -1.73 -0.12
C MET A 85 -4.29 -0.39 0.07
N GLU A 86 -5.00 -0.25 1.18
CA GLU A 86 -5.73 0.98 1.54
C GLU A 86 -5.19 1.53 2.85
N VAL A 87 -4.68 2.76 2.81
CA VAL A 87 -4.20 3.49 3.98
C VAL A 87 -5.37 3.78 4.92
N GLU A 88 -5.24 3.35 6.17
CA GLU A 88 -6.26 3.52 7.21
C GLU A 88 -7.67 3.13 6.78
N GLY A 89 -7.75 2.15 5.86
CA GLY A 89 -9.00 1.61 5.35
C GLY A 89 -9.85 0.98 6.44
N LYS A 90 -11.11 0.66 6.09
CA LYS A 90 -12.03 0.04 7.04
C LYS A 90 -11.53 -1.36 7.45
N ALA A 91 -11.02 -1.47 8.68
CA ALA A 91 -10.62 -2.74 9.25
C ALA A 91 -11.83 -3.66 9.49
N PRO A 92 -11.67 -5.00 9.37
CA PRO A 92 -12.68 -6.00 9.74
C PRO A 92 -13.17 -5.83 11.18
N ASP A 93 -14.38 -6.31 11.47
CA ASP A 93 -14.98 -6.18 12.79
C ASP A 93 -14.33 -7.09 13.83
N ALA A 94 -13.70 -8.18 13.39
CA ALA A 94 -12.86 -9.03 14.22
C ALA A 94 -11.47 -9.18 13.61
N LEU A 95 -10.44 -9.20 14.44
CA LEU A 95 -9.04 -9.29 14.04
C LEU A 95 -8.38 -10.49 14.70
N LEU A 96 -7.68 -11.31 13.91
CA LEU A 96 -6.85 -12.41 14.37
C LEU A 96 -5.37 -11.99 14.30
N PRO A 97 -4.76 -11.57 15.40
CA PRO A 97 -3.34 -11.21 15.42
C PRO A 97 -2.43 -12.44 15.28
N GLY A 98 -1.42 -12.32 14.43
CA GLY A 98 -0.45 -13.40 14.24
C GLY A 98 0.79 -12.95 13.49
N SER A 99 1.83 -13.78 13.53
CA SER A 99 3.05 -13.57 12.74
C SER A 99 2.94 -14.14 11.33
N PHE A 100 2.08 -15.14 11.12
CA PHE A 100 1.82 -15.82 9.84
C PHE A 100 3.10 -16.19 9.08
N SER A 101 4.03 -16.85 9.78
CA SER A 101 5.32 -17.25 9.24
C SER A 101 5.56 -18.76 9.47
N PRO A 102 4.89 -19.65 8.67
CA PRO A 102 3.83 -19.36 7.68
C PRO A 102 2.41 -19.31 8.30
N ILE A 103 1.43 -18.88 7.51
CA ILE A 103 0.02 -19.13 7.80
C ILE A 103 -0.27 -20.63 7.63
N HIS A 104 -1.16 -21.18 8.44
CA HIS A 104 -1.52 -22.60 8.40
C HIS A 104 -2.99 -22.83 8.74
N GLN A 105 -3.46 -24.06 8.58
CA GLN A 105 -4.86 -24.44 8.80
C GLN A 105 -5.41 -24.10 10.19
N GLY A 106 -4.56 -24.08 11.23
CA GLY A 106 -4.96 -23.63 12.56
C GLY A 106 -5.37 -22.16 12.62
N HIS A 107 -4.69 -21.28 11.87
CA HIS A 107 -5.08 -19.88 11.77
C HIS A 107 -6.42 -19.74 11.03
N ARG A 108 -6.57 -20.41 9.88
CA ARG A 108 -7.80 -20.36 9.08
C ARG A 108 -8.99 -20.94 9.82
N GLY A 109 -8.81 -22.10 10.47
CA GLY A 109 -9.86 -22.73 11.28
C GLY A 109 -10.29 -21.87 12.47
N LEU A 110 -9.35 -21.14 13.10
CA LEU A 110 -9.66 -20.22 14.18
C LEU A 110 -10.45 -19.00 13.67
N ALA A 111 -10.04 -18.42 12.53
CA ALA A 111 -10.76 -17.32 11.89
C ALA A 111 -12.19 -17.75 11.48
N GLU A 112 -12.33 -18.91 10.85
CA GLU A 112 -13.63 -19.46 10.45
C GLU A 112 -14.57 -19.69 11.65
N ALA A 113 -14.06 -20.33 12.72
CA ALA A 113 -14.82 -20.58 13.93
C ALA A 113 -15.26 -19.26 14.60
N ALA A 114 -14.37 -18.27 14.68
CA ALA A 114 -14.67 -16.97 15.24
C ALA A 114 -15.73 -16.23 14.40
N GLY A 115 -15.63 -16.26 13.06
CA GLY A 115 -16.62 -15.70 12.17
C GLY A 115 -18.01 -16.32 12.34
N LYS A 116 -18.09 -17.65 12.47
CA LYS A 116 -19.34 -18.36 12.73
C LYS A 116 -19.98 -18.00 14.08
N ILE A 117 -19.16 -17.80 15.11
CA ILE A 117 -19.66 -17.49 16.46
C ILE A 117 -20.09 -16.02 16.55
N SER A 118 -19.32 -15.10 16.00
CA SER A 118 -19.56 -13.67 16.11
C SER A 118 -20.48 -13.08 15.02
N GLY A 119 -20.64 -13.79 13.91
CA GLY A 119 -21.29 -13.26 12.71
C GLY A 119 -20.50 -12.14 12.02
N ALA A 120 -19.24 -11.94 12.41
CA ALA A 120 -18.39 -10.85 11.92
C ALA A 120 -17.37 -11.33 10.87
N GLU A 121 -16.98 -10.45 9.98
CA GLU A 121 -15.81 -10.65 9.13
C GLU A 121 -14.55 -10.68 10.02
N VAL A 122 -13.73 -11.72 9.86
CA VAL A 122 -12.46 -11.87 10.56
C VAL A 122 -11.30 -11.60 9.61
N GLY A 123 -10.50 -10.57 9.91
CA GLY A 123 -9.27 -10.28 9.19
C GLY A 123 -8.04 -10.71 9.99
N TYR A 124 -6.95 -10.98 9.27
CA TYR A 124 -5.65 -11.33 9.85
C TYR A 124 -4.86 -10.06 10.17
N GLU A 125 -4.46 -9.86 11.40
CA GLU A 125 -3.67 -8.68 11.79
C GLU A 125 -2.19 -9.07 11.94
N LEU A 126 -1.33 -8.43 11.15
CA LEU A 126 0.12 -8.60 11.16
C LEU A 126 0.78 -7.31 11.66
N SER A 127 1.41 -7.36 12.83
CA SER A 127 2.28 -6.26 13.27
C SER A 127 3.61 -6.31 12.52
N VAL A 128 3.95 -5.20 11.84
CA VAL A 128 5.25 -5.04 11.16
C VAL A 128 6.39 -4.69 12.13
N THR A 129 6.04 -4.31 13.37
CA THR A 129 6.98 -4.08 14.47
C THR A 129 6.82 -5.11 15.57
N ASN A 130 7.87 -5.36 16.33
CA ASN A 130 7.88 -6.28 17.46
C ASN A 130 8.58 -5.62 18.66
N VAL A 131 8.21 -6.03 19.87
CA VAL A 131 8.85 -5.49 21.11
C VAL A 131 10.33 -5.87 21.19
N ASP A 132 10.66 -7.14 20.83
CA ASP A 132 11.97 -7.73 21.06
C ASP A 132 12.78 -7.97 19.77
N LYS A 133 12.26 -7.55 18.61
CA LYS A 133 12.90 -7.78 17.31
C LYS A 133 12.86 -6.51 16.47
N PRO A 134 13.80 -6.34 15.53
CA PRO A 134 13.69 -5.26 14.55
C PRO A 134 12.36 -5.37 13.76
N ALA A 135 11.93 -4.24 13.20
CA ALA A 135 10.79 -4.21 12.30
C ALA A 135 11.02 -5.16 11.12
N LEU A 136 9.92 -5.71 10.60
CA LEU A 136 9.99 -6.56 9.41
C LEU A 136 10.45 -5.73 8.20
N GLU A 137 11.30 -6.34 7.38
CA GLU A 137 11.66 -5.77 6.08
C GLU A 137 10.46 -5.85 5.12
N GLU A 138 10.38 -4.91 4.19
CA GLU A 138 9.29 -4.85 3.20
C GLU A 138 9.12 -6.17 2.43
N SER A 139 10.22 -6.77 2.00
CA SER A 139 10.23 -8.06 1.30
C SER A 139 9.62 -9.19 2.14
N GLU A 140 9.88 -9.20 3.43
CA GLU A 140 9.33 -10.20 4.37
C GLU A 140 7.82 -9.99 4.58
N ILE A 141 7.38 -8.72 4.66
CA ILE A 141 5.96 -8.39 4.76
C ILE A 141 5.23 -8.87 3.50
N LEU A 142 5.73 -8.54 2.31
CA LEU A 142 5.15 -8.97 1.04
C LEU A 142 5.12 -10.49 0.90
N GLN A 143 6.18 -11.18 1.32
CA GLN A 143 6.20 -12.65 1.36
C GLN A 143 5.14 -13.23 2.29
N ARG A 144 4.88 -12.61 3.43
CA ARG A 144 3.80 -13.06 4.33
C ARG A 144 2.43 -12.76 3.74
N LEU A 145 2.25 -11.60 3.12
CA LEU A 145 1.00 -11.24 2.45
C LEU A 145 0.65 -12.15 1.28
N SER A 146 1.65 -12.62 0.52
CA SER A 146 1.42 -13.53 -0.61
C SER A 146 0.83 -14.90 -0.24
N GLN A 147 0.75 -15.22 1.05
CA GLN A 147 0.14 -16.47 1.55
C GLN A 147 -1.37 -16.36 1.77
N PHE A 148 -1.92 -15.14 1.77
CA PHE A 148 -3.37 -14.93 1.93
C PHE A 148 -4.08 -15.10 0.60
N GLU A 149 -5.29 -15.65 0.67
CA GLU A 149 -6.16 -15.78 -0.49
C GLU A 149 -6.82 -14.43 -0.81
N GLU A 150 -7.26 -14.21 -2.05
CA GLU A 150 -7.90 -12.96 -2.46
C GLU A 150 -9.13 -12.61 -1.60
N THR A 151 -9.84 -13.62 -1.10
CA THR A 151 -11.01 -13.45 -0.22
C THR A 151 -10.65 -13.14 1.23
N GLU A 152 -9.39 -13.29 1.61
CA GLU A 152 -8.91 -13.05 2.97
C GLU A 152 -8.48 -11.59 3.12
N SER A 153 -8.88 -10.93 4.20
CA SER A 153 -8.45 -9.57 4.54
C SER A 153 -7.27 -9.61 5.50
N ALA A 154 -6.20 -8.86 5.18
CA ALA A 154 -5.11 -8.63 6.12
C ALA A 154 -5.07 -7.17 6.56
N VAL A 155 -4.64 -6.93 7.80
CA VAL A 155 -4.43 -5.60 8.36
C VAL A 155 -3.01 -5.52 8.89
N LEU A 156 -2.21 -4.67 8.26
CA LEU A 156 -0.84 -4.39 8.71
C LEU A 156 -0.85 -3.27 9.74
N THR A 157 -0.11 -3.42 10.83
CA THR A 157 -0.05 -2.41 11.90
C THR A 157 1.38 -2.25 12.43
N ARG A 158 1.62 -1.15 13.17
CA ARG A 158 2.82 -0.99 14.01
C ARG A 158 2.54 -1.25 15.50
N ALA A 159 1.41 -1.89 15.82
CA ALA A 159 0.99 -2.16 17.19
C ALA A 159 1.57 -3.49 17.70
N GLU A 160 2.67 -3.46 18.42
CA GLU A 160 3.40 -4.66 18.89
C GLU A 160 2.66 -5.40 20.00
N THR A 161 1.82 -4.70 20.78
CA THR A 161 1.13 -5.26 21.93
C THR A 161 -0.39 -5.22 21.77
N PHE A 162 -1.11 -6.12 22.46
CA PHE A 162 -2.58 -6.10 22.46
C PHE A 162 -3.15 -4.78 22.98
N PHE A 163 -2.48 -4.14 23.93
CA PHE A 163 -2.87 -2.82 24.41
C PHE A 163 -2.84 -1.76 23.29
N LYS A 164 -1.76 -1.72 22.50
CA LYS A 164 -1.67 -0.83 21.34
C LYS A 164 -2.70 -1.17 20.26
N LYS A 165 -2.91 -2.47 19.99
CA LYS A 165 -3.93 -2.95 19.03
C LYS A 165 -5.34 -2.52 19.45
N ALA A 166 -5.68 -2.69 20.71
CA ALA A 166 -7.00 -2.29 21.24
C ALA A 166 -7.22 -0.77 21.20
N ARG A 167 -6.16 0.02 21.34
CA ARG A 167 -6.24 1.47 21.17
C ARG A 167 -6.37 1.89 19.71
N LEU A 168 -5.71 1.16 18.81
CA LEU A 168 -5.76 1.43 17.38
C LEU A 168 -7.13 1.05 16.78
N PHE A 169 -7.75 -0.02 17.29
CA PHE A 169 -9.04 -0.55 16.83
C PHE A 169 -10.08 -0.58 17.95
N PRO A 170 -10.57 0.56 18.42
CA PRO A 170 -11.55 0.60 19.49
C PRO A 170 -12.86 -0.09 19.05
N GLY A 171 -13.40 -0.94 19.94
CA GLY A 171 -14.63 -1.68 19.68
C GLY A 171 -14.51 -2.90 18.77
N ARG A 172 -13.32 -3.22 18.28
CA ARG A 172 -13.09 -4.44 17.50
C ARG A 172 -12.87 -5.67 18.42
N THR A 173 -13.28 -6.83 17.93
CA THR A 173 -13.04 -8.10 18.61
C THR A 173 -11.68 -8.66 18.23
N PHE A 174 -10.89 -9.11 19.21
CA PHE A 174 -9.64 -9.81 18.94
C PHE A 174 -9.86 -11.31 19.12
N VAL A 175 -9.54 -12.06 18.07
CA VAL A 175 -9.55 -13.54 18.06
C VAL A 175 -8.16 -13.99 18.44
N VAL A 176 -8.05 -14.80 19.50
CA VAL A 176 -6.75 -15.25 20.03
C VAL A 176 -6.75 -16.74 20.28
N GLY A 177 -5.63 -17.40 20.01
CA GLY A 177 -5.41 -18.79 20.36
C GLY A 177 -5.23 -18.98 21.86
N TRP A 178 -5.40 -20.20 22.32
CA TRP A 178 -5.32 -20.56 23.75
C TRP A 178 -3.98 -20.14 24.40
N ASP A 179 -2.86 -20.37 23.72
CA ASP A 179 -1.53 -20.01 24.24
C ASP A 179 -1.38 -18.48 24.43
N THR A 180 -2.05 -17.71 23.59
CA THR A 180 -2.06 -16.24 23.70
C THR A 180 -2.94 -15.79 24.86
N VAL A 181 -4.11 -16.42 25.05
CA VAL A 181 -5.00 -16.14 26.19
C VAL A 181 -4.27 -16.34 27.52
N ILE A 182 -3.59 -17.48 27.68
CA ILE A 182 -2.83 -17.77 28.90
C ILE A 182 -1.83 -16.64 29.21
N ARG A 183 -1.09 -16.17 28.20
CA ARG A 183 -0.10 -15.08 28.38
C ARG A 183 -0.76 -13.73 28.69
N LEU A 184 -1.96 -13.47 28.17
CA LEU A 184 -2.67 -12.21 28.42
C LEU A 184 -3.26 -12.13 29.82
N VAL A 185 -3.63 -13.27 30.42
CA VAL A 185 -4.27 -13.35 31.74
C VAL A 185 -3.33 -13.83 32.85
N ALA A 186 -2.09 -14.19 32.50
CA ALA A 186 -1.07 -14.52 33.48
C ALA A 186 -0.71 -13.27 34.31
N PRO A 187 -0.63 -13.39 35.65
CA PRO A 187 -0.30 -12.29 36.53
C PRO A 187 1.14 -11.79 36.36
#